data_eab9bfb242204a4686d65ebbd3a49193
#
_entry.id   eab9bfb242204a4686d65ebbd3a49193
#
_cell.length_a   1.000
_cell.length_b   1.000
_cell.length_c   1.000
_cell.angle_alpha   90.00
_cell.angle_beta   90.00
_cell.angle_gamma   90.00
#
_symmetry.space_group_name_H-M   'P 1'
#
loop_
_entity.id
_entity.type
_entity.pdbx_description
1 polymer ?
#
loop_
_entity_poly.entity_id
_entity_poly.type
_entity_poly.pdbx_seq_one_letter_code
_entity_poly.pdbx_strand_id
1 'polypeptide(L)'
;MRNRSLSFFLFFSASAASAQILLDSIPLPGISQNFWGIHVANDTLFLGADFNGNVYHFDLSGAQLSTEPTGFTFNHGLIRRPSSYLIAQDYTTSGAHLYEVSLAGATLLNTWTFPPVIGGNSSGIGDICADGNAVWYTMYYPDFDVYPYAYAYKWVPGDPTPIDTVPMYGEQPCGIALKGDTLFYVTDNLNGDLERIYAYDLANEQTLGSIALPDADNDQSPRGLFFDGTYLYLVANRSGGAASAYQTIFIYAFDPTLRTPEREPGHGLVVHPIPAADQLVVDGIAPGCTIELLDLSGRAAMTKRADSFRTMFDVSAIPAGVYSIRVSAGGTHCRTRSVIVLH
;
A
#
# COMPACT_ATOMS: atom_id res chain seq x y z
N MET A 1 -24.50 49.74 -34.71
CA MET A 1 -23.52 49.21 -33.75
C MET A 1 -24.19 48.14 -32.92
N ARG A 2 -23.87 46.88 -33.18
CA ARG A 2 -24.44 45.73 -32.46
C ARG A 2 -23.39 45.21 -31.47
N ASN A 3 -23.63 45.43 -30.16
CA ASN A 3 -22.85 44.85 -29.10
C ASN A 3 -23.10 43.32 -29.06
N ARG A 4 -22.05 42.54 -29.31
CA ARG A 4 -22.04 41.09 -29.03
C ARG A 4 -21.41 40.91 -27.67
N SER A 5 -22.24 40.57 -26.66
CA SER A 5 -21.78 40.08 -25.37
C SER A 5 -21.27 38.65 -25.56
N LEU A 6 -19.98 38.47 -25.31
CA LEU A 6 -19.33 37.16 -25.26
C LEU A 6 -19.51 36.62 -23.84
N SER A 7 -20.43 35.69 -23.65
CA SER A 7 -20.58 34.95 -22.38
C SER A 7 -19.50 33.89 -22.33
N PHE A 8 -18.54 34.04 -21.45
CA PHE A 8 -17.52 33.06 -21.12
C PHE A 8 -18.14 32.06 -20.12
N PHE A 9 -18.48 30.87 -20.58
CA PHE A 9 -18.83 29.76 -19.70
C PHE A 9 -17.54 29.13 -19.17
N LEU A 10 -17.19 29.41 -17.91
CA LEU A 10 -16.20 28.64 -17.17
C LEU A 10 -16.82 27.28 -16.81
N PHE A 11 -16.40 26.25 -17.51
CA PHE A 11 -16.64 24.89 -17.05
C PHE A 11 -15.68 24.59 -15.89
N PHE A 12 -16.17 24.66 -14.67
CA PHE A 12 -15.53 24.02 -13.52
C PHE A 12 -15.79 22.52 -13.66
N SER A 13 -14.81 21.78 -14.15
CA SER A 13 -14.76 20.34 -13.96
C SER A 13 -14.42 20.09 -12.49
N ALA A 14 -15.42 19.90 -11.66
CA ALA A 14 -15.24 19.34 -10.33
C ALA A 14 -14.81 17.87 -10.51
N SER A 15 -13.53 17.60 -10.34
CA SER A 15 -13.04 16.24 -10.18
C SER A 15 -13.55 15.72 -8.84
N ALA A 16 -14.51 14.81 -8.90
CA ALA A 16 -15.06 14.15 -7.72
C ALA A 16 -14.05 13.11 -7.19
N ALA A 17 -13.60 13.18 -5.94
CA ALA A 17 -12.79 12.15 -5.29
C ALA A 17 -13.69 11.07 -4.71
N SER A 18 -13.35 9.79 -4.84
CA SER A 18 -14.09 8.73 -4.15
C SER A 18 -13.74 8.77 -2.67
N ALA A 19 -14.64 9.26 -1.83
CA ALA A 19 -14.51 9.12 -0.40
C ALA A 19 -14.86 7.66 -0.03
N GLN A 20 -13.88 6.94 0.48
CA GLN A 20 -14.16 5.75 1.27
C GLN A 20 -14.73 6.27 2.59
N ILE A 21 -15.86 5.74 3.00
CA ILE A 21 -16.48 6.14 4.27
C ILE A 21 -16.34 4.96 5.21
N LEU A 22 -15.67 5.18 6.36
CA LEU A 22 -15.74 4.24 7.46
C LEU A 22 -17.22 4.11 7.87
N LEU A 23 -17.78 2.91 7.70
CA LEU A 23 -19.16 2.63 8.05
C LEU A 23 -19.29 2.09 9.45
N ASP A 24 -18.40 1.16 9.83
CA ASP A 24 -18.52 0.41 11.08
C ASP A 24 -17.16 -0.16 11.49
N SER A 25 -17.10 -0.64 12.72
CA SER A 25 -15.97 -1.36 13.26
C SER A 25 -16.43 -2.53 14.12
N ILE A 26 -15.82 -3.69 13.93
CA ILE A 26 -16.10 -4.90 14.72
C ILE A 26 -14.92 -5.12 15.66
N PRO A 27 -15.03 -4.76 16.95
CA PRO A 27 -13.98 -5.05 17.92
C PRO A 27 -13.99 -6.55 18.25
N LEU A 28 -12.79 -7.14 18.40
CA LEU A 28 -12.59 -8.52 18.79
C LEU A 28 -11.96 -8.57 20.21
N PRO A 29 -12.72 -8.26 21.28
CA PRO A 29 -12.19 -8.15 22.62
C PRO A 29 -11.75 -9.50 23.18
N GLY A 30 -10.67 -9.48 23.97
CA GLY A 30 -10.19 -10.70 24.66
C GLY A 30 -9.46 -11.70 23.77
N ILE A 31 -9.22 -11.38 22.50
CA ILE A 31 -8.45 -12.20 21.59
C ILE A 31 -6.98 -11.81 21.69
N SER A 32 -6.13 -12.75 22.09
CA SER A 32 -4.68 -12.54 22.23
C SER A 32 -3.87 -12.83 20.97
N GLN A 33 -4.53 -13.16 19.86
CA GLN A 33 -3.88 -13.47 18.60
C GLN A 33 -3.74 -12.21 17.74
N ASN A 34 -2.60 -12.11 17.05
CA ASN A 34 -2.45 -11.14 15.96
C ASN A 34 -3.06 -11.76 14.71
N PHE A 35 -4.06 -11.11 14.14
CA PHE A 35 -4.61 -11.50 12.85
C PHE A 35 -3.96 -10.71 11.73
N TRP A 36 -3.66 -11.40 10.62
CA TRP A 36 -3.12 -10.80 9.42
C TRP A 36 -4.07 -10.98 8.24
N GLY A 37 -4.16 -12.19 7.72
CA GLY A 37 -5.03 -12.46 6.59
C GLY A 37 -6.51 -12.38 6.95
N ILE A 38 -7.33 -11.87 6.05
CA ILE A 38 -8.77 -11.79 6.20
C ILE A 38 -9.47 -12.26 4.92
N HIS A 39 -10.57 -13.00 5.11
CA HIS A 39 -11.55 -13.30 4.08
C HIS A 39 -12.95 -13.20 4.68
N VAL A 40 -13.91 -12.70 3.90
CA VAL A 40 -15.30 -12.59 4.33
C VAL A 40 -16.20 -13.36 3.38
N ALA A 41 -17.02 -14.23 3.90
CA ALA A 41 -17.99 -14.99 3.11
C ALA A 41 -19.17 -15.43 3.98
N ASN A 42 -20.40 -15.29 3.47
CA ASN A 42 -21.63 -15.71 4.13
C ASN A 42 -21.74 -15.18 5.58
N ASP A 43 -21.58 -13.86 5.74
CA ASP A 43 -21.63 -13.16 7.03
C ASP A 43 -20.62 -13.69 8.08
N THR A 44 -19.55 -14.31 7.61
CA THR A 44 -18.48 -14.86 8.46
C THR A 44 -17.16 -14.23 8.09
N LEU A 45 -16.43 -13.76 9.11
CA LEU A 45 -15.06 -13.32 9.02
C LEU A 45 -14.15 -14.53 9.24
N PHE A 46 -13.22 -14.78 8.33
CA PHE A 46 -12.16 -15.78 8.43
C PHE A 46 -10.85 -15.03 8.63
N LEU A 47 -10.21 -15.21 9.77
CA LEU A 47 -9.01 -14.47 10.15
C LEU A 47 -7.83 -15.43 10.34
N GLY A 48 -6.79 -15.23 9.56
CA GLY A 48 -5.54 -15.97 9.68
C GLY A 48 -4.70 -15.44 10.85
N ALA A 49 -4.33 -16.33 11.78
CA ALA A 49 -3.52 -15.96 12.92
C ALA A 49 -2.02 -16.10 12.64
N ASP A 50 -1.25 -15.11 13.10
CA ASP A 50 0.18 -15.03 12.91
C ASP A 50 0.93 -16.22 13.54
N PHE A 51 0.83 -16.42 14.85
CA PHE A 51 1.72 -17.33 15.56
C PHE A 51 1.25 -18.79 15.67
N ASN A 52 -0.03 -19.06 15.58
CA ASN A 52 -0.54 -20.40 15.90
C ASN A 52 -1.06 -21.20 14.70
N GLY A 53 -1.03 -20.63 13.52
CA GLY A 53 -1.41 -21.31 12.29
C GLY A 53 -2.88 -21.68 12.18
N ASN A 54 -3.75 -21.00 12.91
CA ASN A 54 -5.18 -21.23 12.85
C ASN A 54 -5.88 -20.16 12.01
N VAL A 55 -7.02 -20.55 11.43
CA VAL A 55 -8.02 -19.62 10.91
C VAL A 55 -9.16 -19.57 11.92
N TYR A 56 -9.43 -18.38 12.42
CA TYR A 56 -10.52 -18.11 13.35
C TYR A 56 -11.74 -17.60 12.58
N HIS A 57 -12.92 -18.10 12.96
CA HIS A 57 -14.18 -17.67 12.37
C HIS A 57 -14.94 -16.83 13.37
N PHE A 58 -15.40 -15.67 12.92
CA PHE A 58 -16.26 -14.78 13.70
C PHE A 58 -17.50 -14.42 12.88
N ASP A 59 -18.59 -14.14 13.56
CA ASP A 59 -19.71 -13.47 12.92
C ASP A 59 -19.45 -11.94 12.80
N LEU A 60 -20.33 -11.23 12.12
CA LEU A 60 -20.21 -9.78 11.94
C LEU A 60 -20.49 -8.97 13.22
N SER A 61 -20.86 -9.62 14.33
CA SER A 61 -20.93 -8.99 15.66
C SER A 61 -19.61 -9.09 16.43
N GLY A 62 -18.62 -9.83 15.90
CA GLY A 62 -17.35 -10.12 16.56
C GLY A 62 -17.38 -11.33 17.51
N ALA A 63 -18.47 -12.10 17.50
CA ALA A 63 -18.53 -13.33 18.29
C ALA A 63 -17.79 -14.47 17.59
N GLN A 64 -16.88 -15.12 18.31
CA GLN A 64 -16.12 -16.27 17.75
C GLN A 64 -17.05 -17.47 17.56
N LEU A 65 -17.09 -18.01 16.35
CA LEU A 65 -17.90 -19.16 15.96
C LEU A 65 -17.11 -20.48 16.08
N SER A 66 -15.89 -20.48 15.53
CA SER A 66 -15.03 -21.67 15.50
C SER A 66 -13.57 -21.31 15.24
N THR A 67 -12.71 -22.33 15.25
CA THR A 67 -11.29 -22.22 14.88
C THR A 67 -10.91 -23.48 14.10
N GLU A 68 -10.20 -23.28 13.00
CA GLU A 68 -9.70 -24.36 12.13
C GLU A 68 -8.16 -24.34 12.10
N PRO A 69 -7.47 -25.42 12.47
CA PRO A 69 -6.03 -25.50 12.31
C PRO A 69 -5.66 -25.66 10.83
N THR A 70 -4.63 -24.96 10.37
CA THR A 70 -4.13 -25.10 9.00
C THR A 70 -2.83 -25.91 8.92
N GLY A 71 -2.14 -26.05 10.04
CA GLY A 71 -0.82 -26.70 10.11
C GLY A 71 0.36 -25.77 9.78
N PHE A 72 0.09 -24.49 9.42
CA PHE A 72 1.11 -23.50 9.06
C PHE A 72 1.01 -22.29 9.97
N THR A 73 2.13 -21.88 10.57
CA THR A 73 2.25 -20.62 11.31
C THR A 73 2.50 -19.45 10.37
N PHE A 74 2.40 -18.23 10.88
CA PHE A 74 2.61 -16.99 10.12
C PHE A 74 1.70 -16.86 8.89
N ASN A 75 0.39 -17.01 9.12
CA ASN A 75 -0.64 -16.88 8.07
C ASN A 75 -0.93 -15.39 7.80
N HIS A 76 -0.11 -14.75 6.98
CA HIS A 76 -0.22 -13.35 6.68
C HIS A 76 -1.28 -13.07 5.61
N GLY A 77 -1.43 -13.89 4.59
CA GLY A 77 -2.47 -13.74 3.58
C GLY A 77 -3.43 -14.91 3.56
N LEU A 78 -4.72 -14.63 3.38
CA LEU A 78 -5.78 -15.64 3.42
C LEU A 78 -6.81 -15.45 2.31
N ILE A 79 -6.97 -16.45 1.45
CA ILE A 79 -8.09 -16.54 0.50
C ILE A 79 -8.85 -17.83 0.77
N ARG A 80 -10.14 -17.71 1.09
CA ARG A 80 -11.02 -18.87 1.20
C ARG A 80 -11.61 -19.21 -0.16
N ARG A 81 -11.49 -20.47 -0.56
CA ARG A 81 -12.12 -21.08 -1.73
C ARG A 81 -13.26 -22.00 -1.30
N PRO A 82 -14.09 -22.52 -2.19
CA PRO A 82 -15.20 -23.41 -1.82
C PRO A 82 -14.77 -24.66 -1.05
N SER A 83 -13.57 -25.19 -1.30
CA SER A 83 -13.08 -26.45 -0.69
C SER A 83 -11.69 -26.32 -0.03
N SER A 84 -11.05 -25.14 -0.10
CA SER A 84 -9.69 -24.93 0.39
C SER A 84 -9.46 -23.52 0.88
N TYR A 85 -8.36 -23.33 1.60
CA TYR A 85 -7.72 -22.04 1.82
C TYR A 85 -6.47 -21.93 0.96
N LEU A 86 -6.22 -20.74 0.39
CA LEU A 86 -4.87 -20.32 0.04
C LEU A 86 -4.33 -19.50 1.21
N ILE A 87 -3.15 -19.86 1.65
CA ILE A 87 -2.48 -19.25 2.81
C ILE A 87 -1.09 -18.81 2.37
N ALA A 88 -0.83 -17.51 2.46
CA ALA A 88 0.51 -17.00 2.31
C ALA A 88 1.22 -17.05 3.66
N GLN A 89 2.23 -17.88 3.75
CA GLN A 89 3.08 -17.98 4.92
C GLN A 89 4.24 -17.02 4.79
N ASP A 90 4.38 -16.14 5.77
CA ASP A 90 5.55 -15.31 5.95
C ASP A 90 6.66 -16.03 6.71
N TYR A 91 7.86 -15.47 6.63
CA TYR A 91 9.00 -15.72 7.49
C TYR A 91 9.32 -17.21 7.74
N THR A 92 9.83 -17.87 6.73
CA THR A 92 10.49 -19.15 6.88
C THR A 92 11.95 -19.09 6.44
N THR A 93 12.80 -19.97 6.98
CA THR A 93 14.21 -20.08 6.54
C THR A 93 14.37 -20.51 5.08
N SER A 94 13.29 -20.96 4.46
CA SER A 94 13.23 -21.44 3.07
C SER A 94 12.56 -20.44 2.10
N GLY A 95 12.23 -19.24 2.56
CA GLY A 95 11.49 -18.23 1.79
C GLY A 95 9.99 -18.25 2.06
N ALA A 96 9.27 -17.30 1.46
CA ALA A 96 7.82 -17.21 1.59
C ALA A 96 7.11 -18.24 0.68
N HIS A 97 6.05 -18.84 1.19
CA HIS A 97 5.30 -19.88 0.51
C HIS A 97 3.81 -19.58 0.44
N LEU A 98 3.19 -20.00 -0.65
CA LEU A 98 1.74 -20.09 -0.79
C LEU A 98 1.34 -21.54 -0.69
N TYR A 99 0.48 -21.85 0.28
CA TYR A 99 -0.08 -23.17 0.50
C TYR A 99 -1.55 -23.23 0.10
N GLU A 100 -1.97 -24.33 -0.50
CA GLU A 100 -3.37 -24.67 -0.62
C GLU A 100 -3.68 -25.82 0.34
N VAL A 101 -4.62 -25.56 1.26
CA VAL A 101 -4.99 -26.49 2.34
C VAL A 101 -6.49 -26.77 2.24
N SER A 102 -6.89 -28.04 2.32
CA SER A 102 -8.32 -28.40 2.29
C SER A 102 -9.04 -27.90 3.55
N LEU A 103 -10.32 -27.48 3.38
CA LEU A 103 -11.18 -27.14 4.52
C LEU A 103 -11.49 -28.37 5.39
N ALA A 104 -11.48 -29.56 4.80
CA ALA A 104 -11.72 -30.81 5.53
C ALA A 104 -10.40 -31.45 5.97
N GLY A 105 -10.06 -31.27 7.25
CA GLY A 105 -8.94 -31.95 7.88
C GLY A 105 -7.55 -31.37 7.60
N ALA A 106 -7.48 -30.12 7.16
CA ALA A 106 -6.24 -29.36 6.95
C ALA A 106 -5.18 -30.11 6.12
N THR A 107 -5.61 -30.84 5.09
CA THR A 107 -4.70 -31.57 4.21
C THR A 107 -4.03 -30.63 3.24
N LEU A 108 -2.70 -30.65 3.17
CA LEU A 108 -1.93 -29.91 2.18
C LEU A 108 -2.23 -30.46 0.78
N LEU A 109 -2.73 -29.59 -0.10
CA LEU A 109 -3.07 -29.90 -1.50
C LEU A 109 -1.96 -29.46 -2.44
N ASN A 110 -1.46 -28.24 -2.28
CA ASN A 110 -0.42 -27.65 -3.11
C ASN A 110 0.52 -26.78 -2.28
N THR A 111 1.74 -26.62 -2.79
CA THR A 111 2.76 -25.71 -2.26
C THR A 111 3.44 -25.00 -3.41
N TRP A 112 3.55 -23.68 -3.31
CA TRP A 112 4.32 -22.86 -4.24
C TRP A 112 5.24 -21.93 -3.45
N THR A 113 6.42 -21.69 -3.97
CA THR A 113 7.34 -20.68 -3.44
C THR A 113 7.10 -19.38 -4.19
N PHE A 114 6.91 -18.28 -3.49
CA PHE A 114 6.83 -16.97 -4.13
C PHE A 114 8.13 -16.68 -4.89
N PRO A 115 8.03 -16.10 -6.09
CA PRO A 115 9.22 -15.77 -6.86
C PRO A 115 10.06 -14.74 -6.09
N PRO A 116 11.41 -14.79 -6.25
CA PRO A 116 12.26 -13.76 -5.72
C PRO A 116 11.89 -12.44 -6.41
N VAL A 117 11.48 -11.46 -5.61
CA VAL A 117 11.14 -10.13 -6.10
C VAL A 117 12.37 -9.24 -6.09
N ILE A 118 12.35 -8.26 -7.00
CA ILE A 118 13.38 -7.25 -7.08
C ILE A 118 13.37 -6.48 -5.74
N GLY A 119 14.49 -6.46 -5.00
CA GLY A 119 14.60 -5.81 -3.70
C GLY A 119 14.89 -6.74 -2.53
N GLY A 120 15.01 -8.00 -2.81
CA GLY A 120 15.84 -8.93 -2.05
C GLY A 120 15.29 -9.56 -0.81
N ASN A 121 14.45 -9.02 -0.03
CA ASN A 121 13.96 -9.78 1.11
C ASN A 121 12.83 -10.70 0.66
N SER A 122 13.13 -12.00 0.52
CA SER A 122 12.17 -13.04 0.15
C SER A 122 11.23 -13.44 1.30
N SER A 123 11.37 -12.83 2.44
CA SER A 123 10.50 -12.96 3.60
C SER A 123 9.65 -11.70 3.76
N GLY A 124 8.50 -11.79 4.38
CA GLY A 124 7.69 -10.63 4.68
C GLY A 124 6.51 -10.45 3.73
N ILE A 125 5.79 -11.51 3.40
CA ILE A 125 4.49 -11.35 2.72
C ILE A 125 3.55 -10.57 3.64
N GLY A 126 3.00 -9.46 3.12
CA GLY A 126 2.02 -8.67 3.83
C GLY A 126 0.62 -9.25 3.74
N ASP A 127 0.16 -9.53 2.54
CA ASP A 127 -1.18 -10.10 2.28
C ASP A 127 -1.28 -10.63 0.85
N ILE A 128 -2.39 -11.28 0.53
CA ILE A 128 -2.73 -11.77 -0.82
C ILE A 128 -4.19 -11.51 -1.16
N CYS A 129 -4.48 -11.21 -2.42
CA CYS A 129 -5.86 -11.26 -2.94
C CYS A 129 -5.93 -11.99 -4.28
N ALA A 130 -7.11 -12.57 -4.58
CA ALA A 130 -7.34 -13.35 -5.79
C ALA A 130 -7.60 -12.46 -7.01
N ASP A 131 -7.06 -12.87 -8.17
CA ASP A 131 -7.37 -12.29 -9.47
C ASP A 131 -7.40 -13.41 -10.52
N GLY A 132 -8.54 -14.05 -10.64
CA GLY A 132 -8.71 -15.23 -11.50
C GLY A 132 -7.84 -16.41 -11.04
N ASN A 133 -6.90 -16.83 -11.89
CA ASN A 133 -5.90 -17.85 -11.56
C ASN A 133 -4.60 -17.27 -10.96
N ALA A 134 -4.48 -15.95 -10.94
CA ALA A 134 -3.38 -15.22 -10.33
C ALA A 134 -3.72 -14.78 -8.91
N VAL A 135 -2.71 -14.37 -8.18
CA VAL A 135 -2.79 -13.68 -6.90
C VAL A 135 -2.00 -12.39 -6.98
N TRP A 136 -2.54 -11.33 -6.40
CA TRP A 136 -1.76 -10.17 -6.01
C TRP A 136 -1.20 -10.40 -4.62
N TYR A 137 0.03 -9.97 -4.37
CA TYR A 137 0.64 -10.03 -3.03
C TYR A 137 1.49 -8.79 -2.76
N THR A 138 1.68 -8.49 -1.49
CA THR A 138 2.53 -7.40 -0.99
C THR A 138 3.70 -7.97 -0.21
N MET A 139 4.81 -7.21 -0.15
CA MET A 139 5.99 -7.53 0.67
C MET A 139 6.03 -6.58 1.87
N TYR A 140 5.94 -7.14 3.07
CA TYR A 140 5.89 -6.36 4.31
C TYR A 140 7.23 -5.70 4.66
N TYR A 141 8.34 -6.36 4.35
CA TYR A 141 9.69 -5.83 4.56
C TYR A 141 10.39 -5.60 3.21
N PRO A 142 10.03 -4.56 2.46
CA PRO A 142 10.76 -4.23 1.25
C PRO A 142 12.18 -3.74 1.61
N ASP A 143 13.15 -4.05 0.75
CA ASP A 143 14.53 -3.58 0.93
C ASP A 143 14.65 -2.12 0.43
N PHE A 144 14.41 -1.17 1.30
CA PHE A 144 14.46 0.26 0.98
C PHE A 144 15.87 0.79 0.69
N ASP A 145 16.92 0.08 1.09
CA ASP A 145 18.31 0.46 0.75
C ASP A 145 18.59 0.24 -0.73
N VAL A 146 17.91 -0.73 -1.33
CA VAL A 146 18.05 -1.08 -2.76
C VAL A 146 16.90 -0.51 -3.60
N TYR A 147 15.68 -0.49 -3.04
CA TYR A 147 14.47 -0.04 -3.72
C TYR A 147 13.68 0.91 -2.82
N PRO A 148 13.60 2.19 -3.21
CA PRO A 148 12.91 3.20 -2.40
C PRO A 148 11.38 3.06 -2.39
N TYR A 149 10.83 2.05 -3.06
CA TYR A 149 9.39 1.82 -3.17
C TYR A 149 9.02 0.40 -2.81
N ALA A 150 7.92 0.26 -2.11
CA ALA A 150 7.20 -0.98 -2.01
C ALA A 150 6.44 -1.27 -3.31
N TYR A 151 6.22 -2.54 -3.61
CA TYR A 151 5.44 -2.97 -4.76
C TYR A 151 4.39 -3.99 -4.35
N ALA A 152 3.24 -3.96 -5.03
CA ALA A 152 2.37 -5.11 -5.16
C ALA A 152 2.75 -5.89 -6.42
N TYR A 153 2.70 -7.20 -6.33
CA TYR A 153 3.08 -8.11 -7.42
C TYR A 153 1.90 -8.98 -7.80
N LYS A 154 1.62 -9.10 -9.09
CA LYS A 154 0.68 -10.08 -9.64
C LYS A 154 1.43 -11.33 -10.09
N TRP A 155 1.01 -12.49 -9.62
CA TRP A 155 1.70 -13.73 -9.89
C TRP A 155 0.73 -14.88 -10.11
N VAL A 156 1.03 -15.74 -11.09
CA VAL A 156 0.35 -17.03 -11.24
C VAL A 156 1.14 -18.07 -10.45
N PRO A 157 0.54 -18.74 -9.45
CA PRO A 157 1.23 -19.73 -8.65
C PRO A 157 1.92 -20.81 -9.49
N GLY A 158 3.24 -20.92 -9.32
CA GLY A 158 4.09 -21.82 -10.09
C GLY A 158 4.92 -21.14 -11.19
N ASP A 159 4.61 -19.92 -11.57
CA ASP A 159 5.43 -19.18 -12.52
C ASP A 159 6.74 -18.69 -11.85
N PRO A 160 7.84 -18.60 -12.61
CA PRO A 160 9.14 -18.21 -12.04
C PRO A 160 9.23 -16.71 -11.70
N THR A 161 8.35 -15.88 -12.23
CA THR A 161 8.36 -14.42 -12.07
C THR A 161 6.95 -13.87 -11.94
N PRO A 162 6.77 -12.73 -11.26
CA PRO A 162 5.53 -11.97 -11.36
C PRO A 162 5.23 -11.57 -12.81
N ILE A 163 3.96 -11.45 -13.14
CA ILE A 163 3.48 -11.05 -14.47
C ILE A 163 3.14 -9.55 -14.53
N ASP A 164 3.00 -8.90 -13.36
CA ASP A 164 2.70 -7.47 -13.26
C ASP A 164 3.19 -6.92 -11.92
N THR A 165 3.40 -5.60 -11.83
CA THR A 165 3.84 -4.91 -10.62
C THR A 165 3.21 -3.52 -10.53
N VAL A 166 2.76 -3.14 -9.32
CA VAL A 166 2.23 -1.80 -9.02
C VAL A 166 3.10 -1.16 -7.96
N PRO A 167 3.64 0.05 -8.19
CA PRO A 167 4.35 0.79 -7.15
C PRO A 167 3.37 1.22 -6.05
N MET A 168 3.75 1.01 -4.81
CA MET A 168 2.94 1.33 -3.63
C MET A 168 3.51 2.53 -2.88
N TYR A 169 2.61 3.33 -2.33
CA TYR A 169 2.98 4.43 -1.43
C TYR A 169 3.05 3.92 0.02
N GLY A 170 3.93 4.52 0.83
CA GLY A 170 4.12 4.13 2.22
C GLY A 170 5.26 3.12 2.41
N GLU A 171 5.44 2.66 3.65
CA GLU A 171 6.66 1.95 4.02
C GLU A 171 6.49 0.44 4.06
N GLN A 172 5.54 -0.06 4.84
CA GLN A 172 5.34 -1.50 5.01
C GLN A 172 3.99 -1.92 4.42
N PRO A 173 3.95 -2.40 3.17
CA PRO A 173 2.69 -2.87 2.58
C PRO A 173 2.15 -4.08 3.32
N CYS A 174 0.95 -3.95 3.84
CA CYS A 174 0.29 -5.01 4.60
C CYS A 174 -0.83 -5.64 3.79
N GLY A 175 -2.00 -5.02 3.78
CA GLY A 175 -3.20 -5.57 3.17
C GLY A 175 -3.33 -5.24 1.70
N ILE A 176 -3.97 -6.12 0.94
CA ILE A 176 -4.26 -5.93 -0.48
C ILE A 176 -5.63 -6.52 -0.84
N ALA A 177 -6.42 -5.79 -1.61
CA ALA A 177 -7.72 -6.25 -2.11
C ALA A 177 -7.98 -5.75 -3.52
N LEU A 178 -8.79 -6.48 -4.30
CA LEU A 178 -9.10 -6.14 -5.69
C LEU A 178 -10.60 -5.95 -5.88
N LYS A 179 -10.99 -4.87 -6.56
CA LYS A 179 -12.35 -4.59 -7.02
C LYS A 179 -12.34 -4.19 -8.49
N GLY A 180 -12.67 -5.13 -9.38
CA GLY A 180 -12.52 -4.87 -10.82
C GLY A 180 -11.10 -4.46 -11.16
N ASP A 181 -10.92 -3.30 -11.77
CA ASP A 181 -9.60 -2.75 -12.11
C ASP A 181 -9.02 -1.84 -11.00
N THR A 182 -9.61 -1.82 -9.81
CA THR A 182 -9.09 -1.04 -8.69
C THR A 182 -8.41 -1.94 -7.67
N LEU A 183 -7.12 -1.72 -7.46
CA LEU A 183 -6.33 -2.37 -6.42
C LEU A 183 -6.31 -1.47 -5.18
N PHE A 184 -6.77 -2.02 -4.05
CA PHE A 184 -6.66 -1.39 -2.74
C PHE A 184 -5.48 -1.97 -2.00
N TYR A 185 -4.74 -1.13 -1.30
CA TYR A 185 -3.69 -1.57 -0.40
C TYR A 185 -3.57 -0.65 0.81
N VAL A 186 -3.03 -1.17 1.88
CA VAL A 186 -2.74 -0.43 3.11
C VAL A 186 -1.28 -0.61 3.48
N THR A 187 -0.68 0.42 4.05
CA THR A 187 0.71 0.40 4.53
C THR A 187 0.76 0.72 6.02
N ASP A 188 1.67 0.06 6.71
CA ASP A 188 2.02 0.33 8.11
C ASP A 188 3.23 1.27 8.12
N ASN A 189 3.05 2.51 8.55
CA ASN A 189 4.08 3.52 8.47
C ASN A 189 4.85 3.63 9.78
N LEU A 190 6.16 3.41 9.73
CA LEU A 190 7.02 3.41 10.91
C LEU A 190 7.46 4.82 11.36
N ASN A 191 7.38 5.81 10.46
CA ASN A 191 7.94 7.14 10.70
C ASN A 191 6.95 8.14 11.32
N GLY A 192 5.84 7.67 11.88
CA GLY A 192 4.82 8.50 12.52
C GLY A 192 3.88 9.21 11.54
N ASP A 193 3.94 8.88 10.26
CA ASP A 193 2.90 9.25 9.30
C ASP A 193 1.66 8.38 9.52
N LEU A 194 0.47 8.94 9.31
CA LEU A 194 -0.76 8.17 9.45
C LEU A 194 -0.85 7.05 8.42
N GLU A 195 -1.26 5.87 8.87
CA GLU A 195 -1.58 4.75 8.01
C GLU A 195 -2.74 5.10 7.09
N ARG A 196 -2.68 4.60 5.85
CA ARG A 196 -3.66 4.93 4.82
C ARG A 196 -4.03 3.71 3.99
N ILE A 197 -5.29 3.67 3.58
CA ILE A 197 -5.73 2.80 2.49
C ILE A 197 -5.64 3.60 1.20
N TYR A 198 -4.94 3.08 0.22
CA TYR A 198 -4.79 3.64 -1.11
C TYR A 198 -5.65 2.89 -2.09
N ALA A 199 -6.10 3.59 -3.14
CA ALA A 199 -6.78 3.01 -4.29
C ALA A 199 -5.96 3.30 -5.55
N TYR A 200 -5.68 2.28 -6.33
CA TYR A 200 -4.90 2.35 -7.57
C TYR A 200 -5.71 1.79 -8.74
N ASP A 201 -5.77 2.54 -9.83
CA ASP A 201 -6.42 2.15 -11.07
C ASP A 201 -5.44 1.37 -11.94
N LEU A 202 -5.64 0.06 -12.07
CA LEU A 202 -4.80 -0.83 -12.87
C LEU A 202 -4.90 -0.56 -14.36
N ALA A 203 -6.07 -0.11 -14.85
CA ALA A 203 -6.29 0.15 -16.28
C ALA A 203 -5.60 1.43 -16.76
N ASN A 204 -5.50 2.44 -15.90
CA ASN A 204 -4.89 3.73 -16.20
C ASN A 204 -3.54 3.94 -15.49
N GLU A 205 -3.06 2.96 -14.73
CA GLU A 205 -1.79 2.96 -14.02
C GLU A 205 -1.61 4.21 -13.13
N GLN A 206 -2.64 4.56 -12.34
CA GLN A 206 -2.61 5.77 -11.52
C GLN A 206 -3.26 5.57 -10.16
N THR A 207 -2.74 6.27 -9.16
CA THR A 207 -3.39 6.36 -7.85
C THR A 207 -4.66 7.20 -7.96
N LEU A 208 -5.78 6.63 -7.49
CA LEU A 208 -7.08 7.32 -7.45
C LEU A 208 -7.22 8.20 -6.21
N GLY A 209 -6.54 7.84 -5.13
CA GLY A 209 -6.58 8.55 -3.86
C GLY A 209 -6.27 7.65 -2.68
N SER A 210 -6.36 8.21 -1.47
CA SER A 210 -6.17 7.48 -0.22
C SER A 210 -7.02 8.06 0.89
N ILE A 211 -7.29 7.26 1.93
CA ILE A 211 -7.90 7.71 3.19
C ILE A 211 -7.00 7.33 4.36
N ALA A 212 -6.93 8.21 5.37
CA ALA A 212 -6.29 7.87 6.63
C ALA A 212 -7.15 6.88 7.42
N LEU A 213 -6.52 5.98 8.15
CA LEU A 213 -7.21 5.14 9.11
C LEU A 213 -7.71 6.00 10.28
N PRO A 214 -8.75 5.56 11.01
CA PRO A 214 -9.28 6.27 12.17
C PRO A 214 -8.35 6.08 13.38
N ASP A 215 -7.14 6.58 13.26
CA ASP A 215 -6.06 6.38 14.21
C ASP A 215 -5.48 7.73 14.62
N ALA A 216 -6.08 8.34 15.65
CA ALA A 216 -5.64 9.64 16.14
C ALA A 216 -4.25 9.59 16.81
N ASP A 217 -3.86 8.43 17.31
CA ASP A 217 -2.66 8.25 18.15
C ASP A 217 -1.54 7.48 17.40
N ASN A 218 -1.76 7.12 16.13
CA ASN A 218 -0.86 6.31 15.31
C ASN A 218 -0.47 4.99 16.00
N ASP A 219 -1.44 4.34 16.66
CA ASP A 219 -1.24 3.09 17.39
C ASP A 219 -1.89 1.87 16.71
N GLN A 220 -2.53 2.07 15.56
CA GLN A 220 -3.09 1.02 14.74
C GLN A 220 -1.98 0.43 13.86
N SER A 221 -1.95 -0.87 13.77
CA SER A 221 -1.11 -1.58 12.83
C SER A 221 -2.02 -2.28 11.83
N PRO A 222 -2.21 -1.72 10.63
CA PRO A 222 -3.03 -2.34 9.60
C PRO A 222 -2.42 -3.64 9.13
N ARG A 223 -3.28 -4.59 8.77
CA ARG A 223 -2.90 -5.91 8.26
C ARG A 223 -3.71 -6.22 7.00
N GLY A 224 -4.35 -7.34 6.90
CA GLY A 224 -5.04 -7.80 5.71
C GLY A 224 -6.21 -6.94 5.29
N LEU A 225 -6.43 -6.87 3.99
CA LEU A 225 -7.59 -6.25 3.34
C LEU A 225 -8.40 -7.30 2.59
N PHE A 226 -9.72 -7.14 2.58
CA PHE A 226 -10.62 -7.96 1.79
C PHE A 226 -11.79 -7.15 1.25
N PHE A 227 -12.13 -7.36 -0.03
CA PHE A 227 -13.33 -6.79 -0.65
C PHE A 227 -14.33 -7.90 -0.92
N ASP A 228 -15.52 -7.82 -0.31
CA ASP A 228 -16.57 -8.85 -0.43
C ASP A 228 -17.50 -8.67 -1.64
N GLY A 229 -17.25 -7.66 -2.46
CA GLY A 229 -18.12 -7.23 -3.57
C GLY A 229 -18.91 -5.97 -3.25
N THR A 230 -19.03 -5.60 -1.98
CA THR A 230 -19.80 -4.43 -1.50
C THR A 230 -18.95 -3.56 -0.58
N TYR A 231 -18.30 -4.17 0.39
CA TYR A 231 -17.53 -3.50 1.44
C TYR A 231 -16.07 -3.92 1.42
N LEU A 232 -15.22 -3.01 1.86
CA LEU A 232 -13.80 -3.28 2.12
C LEU A 232 -13.62 -3.48 3.62
N TYR A 233 -13.01 -4.61 3.99
CA TYR A 233 -12.71 -4.99 5.36
C TYR A 233 -11.21 -4.87 5.60
N LEU A 234 -10.83 -4.24 6.71
CA LEU A 234 -9.43 -4.09 7.13
C LEU A 234 -9.25 -4.69 8.52
N VAL A 235 -8.29 -5.58 8.65
CA VAL A 235 -7.77 -6.00 9.96
C VAL A 235 -6.81 -4.95 10.47
N ALA A 236 -7.05 -4.44 11.69
CA ALA A 236 -6.10 -3.57 12.37
C ALA A 236 -5.80 -4.11 13.77
N ASN A 237 -4.52 -4.29 14.05
CA ASN A 237 -4.03 -4.60 15.38
C ASN A 237 -3.65 -3.30 16.07
N ARG A 238 -3.84 -3.21 17.37
CA ARG A 238 -3.34 -2.09 18.14
C ARG A 238 -1.91 -2.38 18.61
N SER A 239 -0.97 -1.54 18.21
CA SER A 239 0.41 -1.65 18.66
C SER A 239 0.56 -1.00 20.05
N GLY A 240 1.29 -1.65 20.93
CA GLY A 240 1.74 -1.06 22.19
C GLY A 240 0.93 -1.38 23.44
N GLY A 241 1.60 -1.97 24.38
CA GLY A 241 1.15 -2.23 25.74
C GLY A 241 0.36 -3.52 25.90
N ALA A 242 -0.07 -3.80 27.11
CA ALA A 242 -0.76 -5.02 27.56
C ALA A 242 -2.08 -5.34 26.82
N ALA A 243 -2.31 -4.69 25.75
CA ALA A 243 -3.52 -4.77 24.98
C ALA A 243 -3.28 -5.35 23.58
N SER A 244 -2.66 -6.50 23.49
CA SER A 244 -3.08 -7.54 22.56
C SER A 244 -4.62 -7.76 22.59
N ALA A 245 -5.35 -6.92 23.28
CA ALA A 245 -6.77 -7.01 23.57
C ALA A 245 -7.65 -6.32 22.52
N TYR A 246 -7.09 -5.60 21.56
CA TYR A 246 -7.92 -4.79 20.67
C TYR A 246 -7.54 -5.03 19.22
N GLN A 247 -8.00 -6.15 18.69
CA GLN A 247 -8.09 -6.30 17.25
C GLN A 247 -9.43 -5.73 16.81
N THR A 248 -9.40 -5.00 15.71
CA THR A 248 -10.59 -4.37 15.15
C THR A 248 -10.65 -4.66 13.67
N ILE A 249 -11.82 -5.02 13.19
CA ILE A 249 -12.10 -5.08 11.76
C ILE A 249 -12.83 -3.79 11.40
N PHE A 250 -12.22 -2.94 10.60
CA PHE A 250 -12.85 -1.76 10.03
C PHE A 250 -13.58 -2.11 8.74
N ILE A 251 -14.79 -1.57 8.58
CA ILE A 251 -15.63 -1.78 7.40
C ILE A 251 -15.81 -0.45 6.68
N TYR A 252 -15.42 -0.40 5.41
CA TYR A 252 -15.55 0.78 4.57
C TYR A 252 -16.54 0.56 3.44
N ALA A 253 -17.41 1.55 3.23
CA ALA A 253 -18.17 1.64 1.99
C ALA A 253 -17.36 2.31 0.90
N PHE A 254 -17.68 1.95 -0.32
CA PHE A 254 -17.14 2.54 -1.52
C PHE A 254 -18.22 3.39 -2.20
N ASP A 255 -18.05 4.70 -2.19
CA ASP A 255 -18.85 5.57 -3.03
C ASP A 255 -18.01 6.03 -4.24
N PRO A 256 -18.23 5.46 -5.43
CA PRO A 256 -17.50 5.86 -6.62
C PRO A 256 -17.86 7.28 -7.09
N THR A 257 -18.90 7.90 -6.50
CA THR A 257 -19.37 9.23 -6.91
C THR A 257 -18.73 10.37 -6.10
N LEU A 258 -18.17 10.05 -4.93
CA LEU A 258 -17.48 11.01 -4.07
C LEU A 258 -15.97 10.95 -4.34
N ARG A 259 -15.52 11.70 -5.33
CA ARG A 259 -14.09 11.95 -5.52
C ARG A 259 -13.76 13.32 -4.92
N THR A 260 -13.15 13.38 -3.74
CA THR A 260 -12.40 14.54 -3.30
C THR A 260 -10.99 14.40 -3.85
N PRO A 261 -10.41 15.37 -4.54
CA PRO A 261 -8.99 15.36 -4.76
C PRO A 261 -8.33 15.60 -3.39
N GLU A 262 -8.19 14.53 -2.62
CA GLU A 262 -7.28 14.57 -1.50
C GLU A 262 -5.92 14.86 -2.13
N ARG A 263 -5.32 15.96 -1.70
CA ARG A 263 -3.96 16.30 -2.09
C ARG A 263 -3.14 15.10 -1.65
N GLU A 264 -2.68 14.28 -2.61
CA GLU A 264 -1.90 13.09 -2.31
C GLU A 264 -0.94 13.43 -1.17
N PRO A 265 -0.91 12.66 -0.07
CA PRO A 265 0.21 12.71 0.84
C PRO A 265 1.35 12.21 -0.01
N GLY A 266 2.02 13.16 -0.63
CA GLY A 266 3.04 12.76 -1.57
C GLY A 266 4.05 11.95 -0.80
N HIS A 267 4.64 10.97 -1.44
CA HIS A 267 5.96 10.49 -1.09
C HIS A 267 6.77 11.70 -0.67
N GLY A 268 7.27 11.68 0.54
CA GLY A 268 8.10 12.76 0.98
C GLY A 268 9.18 12.91 -0.07
N LEU A 269 9.29 14.09 -0.68
CA LEU A 269 10.37 14.40 -1.60
C LEU A 269 11.67 13.88 -1.00
N VAL A 270 12.11 12.73 -1.46
CA VAL A 270 13.35 12.11 -0.97
C VAL A 270 14.47 12.54 -1.88
N VAL A 271 15.50 13.07 -1.27
CA VAL A 271 16.67 13.56 -2.01
C VAL A 271 17.91 12.95 -1.35
N HIS A 272 18.72 12.26 -2.13
CA HIS A 272 19.91 11.57 -1.64
C HIS A 272 20.97 11.39 -2.75
N PRO A 273 22.25 11.17 -2.37
CA PRO A 273 22.78 11.36 -1.03
C PRO A 273 22.81 12.84 -0.61
N ILE A 274 22.79 13.11 0.68
CA ILE A 274 23.05 14.46 1.22
C ILE A 274 24.17 14.33 2.27
N PRO A 275 25.35 14.91 2.04
CA PRO A 275 25.78 15.70 0.88
C PRO A 275 25.90 14.90 -0.42
N ALA A 276 25.65 15.55 -1.56
CA ALA A 276 25.86 15.01 -2.89
C ALA A 276 27.23 15.45 -3.43
N ALA A 277 27.99 14.55 -4.05
CA ALA A 277 29.25 14.89 -4.71
C ALA A 277 29.09 15.02 -6.23
N ASP A 278 28.75 13.92 -6.90
CA ASP A 278 28.65 13.89 -8.36
C ASP A 278 27.19 13.76 -8.82
N GLN A 279 26.38 13.04 -8.06
CA GLN A 279 24.99 12.75 -8.42
C GLN A 279 24.06 13.05 -7.26
N LEU A 280 22.88 13.57 -7.60
CA LEU A 280 21.77 13.80 -6.70
C LEU A 280 20.53 13.09 -7.27
N VAL A 281 19.96 12.23 -6.48
CA VAL A 281 18.74 11.51 -6.83
C VAL A 281 17.56 12.18 -6.15
N VAL A 282 16.51 12.37 -6.91
CA VAL A 282 15.25 12.96 -6.44
C VAL A 282 14.15 11.95 -6.69
N ASP A 283 13.61 11.38 -5.63
CA ASP A 283 12.58 10.35 -5.64
C ASP A 283 11.23 10.87 -5.13
N GLY A 284 10.16 10.16 -5.45
CA GLY A 284 8.81 10.49 -5.00
C GLY A 284 8.14 11.61 -5.80
N ILE A 285 8.52 11.80 -7.06
CA ILE A 285 7.98 12.85 -7.93
C ILE A 285 7.23 12.21 -9.08
N ALA A 286 5.98 12.59 -9.25
CA ALA A 286 5.18 12.11 -10.37
C ALA A 286 5.81 12.49 -11.73
N PRO A 287 5.77 11.61 -12.73
CA PRO A 287 6.18 11.95 -14.09
C PRO A 287 5.47 13.20 -14.61
N GLY A 288 6.20 14.03 -15.35
CA GLY A 288 5.68 15.28 -15.88
C GLY A 288 5.90 16.51 -15.00
N CYS A 289 6.27 16.35 -13.72
CA CYS A 289 6.65 17.47 -12.85
C CYS A 289 7.96 18.11 -13.30
N THR A 290 8.12 19.40 -13.01
CA THR A 290 9.38 20.12 -13.18
C THR A 290 10.12 20.14 -11.84
N ILE A 291 11.39 19.80 -11.88
CA ILE A 291 12.30 19.79 -10.74
C ILE A 291 13.39 20.82 -10.99
N GLU A 292 13.57 21.74 -10.06
CA GLU A 292 14.59 22.79 -10.11
C GLU A 292 15.50 22.69 -8.90
N LEU A 293 16.80 22.71 -9.14
CA LEU A 293 17.82 22.90 -8.12
C LEU A 293 18.14 24.41 -8.05
N LEU A 294 17.77 25.04 -6.95
CA LEU A 294 17.89 26.49 -6.76
C LEU A 294 19.07 26.80 -5.84
N ASP A 295 19.85 27.83 -6.17
CA ASP A 295 20.84 28.40 -5.26
C ASP A 295 20.17 29.24 -4.14
N LEU A 296 20.97 29.76 -3.21
CA LEU A 296 20.47 30.55 -2.08
C LEU A 296 19.79 31.86 -2.51
N SER A 297 20.01 32.33 -3.73
CA SER A 297 19.33 33.51 -4.29
C SER A 297 17.98 33.14 -4.94
N GLY A 298 17.65 31.88 -5.00
CA GLY A 298 16.44 31.35 -5.66
C GLY A 298 16.58 31.22 -7.18
N ARG A 299 17.79 31.36 -7.73
CA ARG A 299 18.07 31.12 -9.13
C ARG A 299 18.25 29.65 -9.41
N ALA A 300 17.64 29.16 -10.49
CA ALA A 300 17.80 27.79 -10.90
C ALA A 300 19.22 27.50 -11.42
N ALA A 301 19.96 26.66 -10.73
CA ALA A 301 21.23 26.11 -11.17
C ALA A 301 21.02 24.97 -12.18
N MET A 302 19.98 24.18 -11.97
CA MET A 302 19.58 23.09 -12.87
C MET A 302 18.06 22.94 -12.90
N THR A 303 17.55 22.47 -14.05
CA THR A 303 16.11 22.16 -14.22
C THR A 303 15.97 20.87 -15.01
N LYS A 304 15.13 19.96 -14.54
CA LYS A 304 14.74 18.73 -15.24
C LYS A 304 13.24 18.51 -15.17
N ARG A 305 12.70 17.85 -16.17
CA ARG A 305 11.36 17.29 -16.11
C ARG A 305 11.46 15.83 -15.66
N ALA A 306 10.65 15.42 -14.72
CA ALA A 306 10.59 14.06 -14.28
C ALA A 306 9.98 13.17 -15.37
N ASP A 307 10.71 12.16 -15.82
CA ASP A 307 10.24 11.15 -16.79
C ASP A 307 9.68 9.91 -16.06
N SER A 308 10.05 9.76 -14.79
CA SER A 308 9.65 8.68 -13.90
C SER A 308 9.59 9.22 -12.47
N PHE A 309 9.20 8.36 -11.52
CA PHE A 309 9.20 8.70 -10.09
C PHE A 309 10.60 8.96 -9.52
N ARG A 310 11.65 8.62 -10.26
CA ARG A 310 13.05 8.83 -9.91
C ARG A 310 13.74 9.68 -10.96
N THR A 311 14.33 10.80 -10.55
CA THR A 311 15.07 11.71 -11.43
C THR A 311 16.48 11.93 -10.88
N MET A 312 17.51 11.71 -11.71
CA MET A 312 18.91 11.91 -11.35
C MET A 312 19.41 13.22 -11.91
N PHE A 313 20.15 13.97 -11.08
CA PHE A 313 20.90 15.17 -11.48
C PHE A 313 22.40 14.85 -11.40
N ASP A 314 23.13 15.19 -12.47
CA ASP A 314 24.58 15.26 -12.42
C ASP A 314 24.95 16.64 -11.85
N VAL A 315 25.43 16.64 -10.61
CA VAL A 315 25.77 17.86 -9.88
C VAL A 315 27.28 18.13 -9.84
N SER A 316 28.09 17.33 -10.54
CA SER A 316 29.55 17.45 -10.57
C SER A 316 30.05 18.81 -11.10
N ALA A 317 29.26 19.49 -11.94
CA ALA A 317 29.62 20.75 -12.55
C ALA A 317 29.08 21.99 -11.83
N ILE A 318 28.25 21.83 -10.77
CA ILE A 318 27.75 22.98 -10.01
C ILE A 318 28.68 23.28 -8.80
N PRO A 319 28.81 24.54 -8.36
CA PRO A 319 29.64 24.86 -7.21
C PRO A 319 29.20 24.13 -5.94
N ALA A 320 30.17 23.77 -5.09
CA ALA A 320 29.83 23.27 -3.74
C ALA A 320 29.05 24.35 -2.96
N GLY A 321 27.99 23.92 -2.27
CA GLY A 321 27.13 24.85 -1.55
C GLY A 321 25.82 24.25 -1.08
N VAL A 322 24.98 25.13 -0.52
CA VAL A 322 23.61 24.79 -0.12
C VAL A 322 22.65 25.19 -1.24
N TYR A 323 21.79 24.25 -1.59
CA TYR A 323 20.78 24.40 -2.63
C TYR A 323 19.40 24.02 -2.09
N SER A 324 18.36 24.34 -2.85
CA SER A 324 16.99 23.89 -2.59
C SER A 324 16.44 23.17 -3.81
N ILE A 325 15.95 21.96 -3.66
CA ILE A 325 15.12 21.31 -4.67
C ILE A 325 13.71 21.89 -4.59
N ARG A 326 13.20 22.38 -5.71
CA ARG A 326 11.81 22.80 -5.88
C ARG A 326 11.13 21.90 -6.91
N VAL A 327 9.98 21.34 -6.56
CA VAL A 327 9.15 20.54 -7.45
C VAL A 327 7.88 21.31 -7.77
N SER A 328 7.50 21.36 -9.04
CA SER A 328 6.26 22.00 -9.50
C SER A 328 5.54 21.12 -10.53
N ALA A 329 4.21 21.13 -10.48
CA ALA A 329 3.33 20.48 -11.45
C ALA A 329 2.38 21.50 -12.07
N GLY A 330 2.32 21.58 -13.41
CA GLY A 330 1.45 22.53 -14.11
C GLY A 330 1.65 23.99 -13.73
N GLY A 331 2.87 24.39 -13.30
CA GLY A 331 3.18 25.74 -12.85
C GLY A 331 2.82 26.03 -11.38
N THR A 332 2.22 25.09 -10.67
CA THR A 332 1.94 25.23 -9.24
C THR A 332 3.11 24.64 -8.43
N HIS A 333 3.61 25.41 -7.46
CA HIS A 333 4.66 24.93 -6.54
C HIS A 333 4.09 23.83 -5.64
N CYS A 334 4.76 22.69 -5.60
CA CYS A 334 4.32 21.55 -4.83
C CYS A 334 5.16 21.31 -3.58
N ARG A 335 6.50 21.40 -3.68
CA ARG A 335 7.43 21.02 -2.59
C ARG A 335 8.79 21.67 -2.71
N THR A 336 9.47 21.80 -1.55
CA THR A 336 10.87 22.24 -1.46
C THR A 336 11.63 21.42 -0.44
N ARG A 337 12.90 21.07 -0.72
CA ARG A 337 13.82 20.43 0.21
C ARG A 337 15.23 20.99 0.05
N SER A 338 15.92 21.19 1.17
CA SER A 338 17.32 21.63 1.17
C SER A 338 18.28 20.48 0.86
N VAL A 339 19.34 20.79 0.11
CA VAL A 339 20.40 19.86 -0.30
C VAL A 339 21.77 20.52 -0.11
N ILE A 340 22.78 19.70 0.16
CA ILE A 340 24.18 20.15 0.22
C ILE A 340 24.93 19.43 -0.88
N VAL A 341 25.67 20.21 -1.70
CA VAL A 341 26.59 19.68 -2.72
C VAL A 341 28.01 19.96 -2.24
N LEU A 342 28.85 18.92 -2.24
CA LEU A 342 30.26 18.96 -1.86
C LEU A 342 31.10 18.27 -2.96
N HIS A 343 32.30 18.81 -3.23
CA HIS A 343 33.29 18.21 -4.12
C HIS A 343 34.61 18.03 -3.39
#